data_eed7a10508b6e6fdfa487b758a8cc6ff
#
_entry.id   eed7a10508b6e6fdfa487b758a8cc6ff
#
_cell.length_a   1.000
_cell.length_b   1.000
_cell.length_c   1.000
_cell.angle_alpha   90.00
_cell.angle_beta   90.00
_cell.angle_gamma   90.00
#
_symmetry.space_group_name_H-M   'P 1'
#
loop_
_entity.id
_entity.type
_entity.pdbx_description
1 polymer ?
#
loop_
_entity_poly.entity_id
_entity_poly.type
_entity_poly.pdbx_seq_one_letter_code
_entity_poly.pdbx_strand_id
1 'polypeptide(L)'
;MLITFAFVKLPNCKRAVVDFGKLTEYSLNPEHESGRHKARVFRSALGLTLGDVDWLYDEVTRIAAECDALIAELSPFGQKYLIDARITLGERSAIVRTVWIVENGTDFPRLVSCYVK
;
A
#
# COMPACT_ATOMS: atom_id res chain seq x y z
N MET A 1 31.86 4.08 0.15
CA MET A 1 30.78 5.00 -0.23
C MET A 1 29.54 4.70 0.61
N LEU A 2 29.03 5.72 1.26
CA LEU A 2 27.80 5.57 2.05
C LEU A 2 26.59 5.75 1.16
N ILE A 3 25.68 4.76 1.19
CA ILE A 3 24.40 4.89 0.52
C ILE A 3 23.40 5.40 1.56
N THR A 4 22.84 6.56 1.30
CA THR A 4 21.83 7.16 2.17
C THR A 4 20.45 6.97 1.55
N PHE A 5 19.56 6.33 2.29
CA PHE A 5 18.16 6.25 1.92
C PHE A 5 17.41 7.39 2.59
N ALA A 6 16.66 8.15 1.80
CA ALA A 6 15.86 9.26 2.30
C ALA A 6 14.47 8.74 2.66
N PHE A 7 14.15 8.75 3.96
CA PHE A 7 12.80 8.48 4.44
C PHE A 7 12.12 9.81 4.73
N VAL A 8 10.90 9.94 4.23
CA VAL A 8 10.09 11.15 4.38
C VAL A 8 8.66 10.75 4.70
N LYS A 9 7.89 11.69 5.24
CA LYS A 9 6.44 11.48 5.30
C LYS A 9 5.87 11.67 3.90
N LEU A 10 4.78 10.93 3.57
CA LEU A 10 4.06 11.20 2.33
C LEU A 10 3.58 12.65 2.33
N PRO A 11 3.77 13.39 1.24
CA PRO A 11 3.20 14.74 1.12
C PRO A 11 1.69 14.69 1.34
N ASN A 12 1.18 15.53 2.24
CA ASN A 12 -0.26 15.58 2.56
C ASN A 12 -0.84 14.22 2.92
N CYS A 13 -0.13 13.47 3.72
CA CYS A 13 -0.45 12.07 4.03
C CYS A 13 -1.85 11.86 4.63
N LYS A 14 -2.41 12.88 5.29
CA LYS A 14 -3.76 12.81 5.84
C LYS A 14 -4.84 12.95 4.76
N ARG A 15 -4.45 13.32 3.56
CA ARG A 15 -5.35 13.44 2.40
C ARG A 15 -5.12 12.30 1.39
N ALA A 16 -4.42 11.25 1.80
CA ALA A 16 -4.15 10.11 0.96
C ALA A 16 -5.45 9.47 0.47
N VAL A 17 -5.48 9.13 -0.81
CA VAL A 17 -6.63 8.49 -1.44
C VAL A 17 -6.35 7.00 -1.60
N VAL A 18 -7.20 6.18 -1.01
CA VAL A 18 -7.19 4.73 -1.17
C VAL A 18 -8.45 4.37 -1.95
N ASP A 19 -8.27 3.93 -3.19
CA ASP A 19 -9.37 3.45 -4.00
C ASP A 19 -9.82 2.10 -3.46
N PHE A 20 -11.03 2.04 -2.94
CA PHE A 20 -11.61 0.83 -2.38
C PHE A 20 -11.61 -0.31 -3.39
N GLY A 21 -11.86 0.01 -4.67
CA GLY A 21 -11.82 -0.97 -5.75
C GLY A 21 -10.45 -1.64 -5.94
N LYS A 22 -9.36 -0.93 -5.63
CA LYS A 22 -8.02 -1.51 -5.67
C LYS A 22 -7.88 -2.68 -4.69
N LEU A 23 -8.57 -2.61 -3.56
CA LEU A 23 -8.53 -3.65 -2.54
C LEU A 23 -9.52 -4.77 -2.83
N THR A 24 -10.75 -4.44 -3.25
CA THR A 24 -11.80 -5.43 -3.52
C THR A 24 -11.59 -6.17 -4.82
N GLU A 25 -11.18 -5.47 -5.87
CA GLU A 25 -11.09 -6.03 -7.22
C GLU A 25 -9.71 -6.54 -7.55
N TYR A 26 -8.69 -6.15 -6.78
CA TYR A 26 -7.32 -6.48 -7.10
C TYR A 26 -6.59 -7.16 -5.94
N SER A 27 -6.30 -6.42 -4.84
CA SER A 27 -5.42 -6.93 -3.77
C SER A 27 -5.95 -8.16 -3.06
N LEU A 28 -7.27 -8.22 -2.82
CA LEU A 28 -7.91 -9.33 -2.09
C LEU A 28 -8.76 -10.24 -2.97
N ASN A 29 -8.85 -9.97 -4.27
CA ASN A 29 -9.67 -10.77 -5.17
C ASN A 29 -8.90 -11.98 -5.68
N PRO A 30 -9.26 -13.22 -5.25
CA PRO A 30 -8.56 -14.44 -5.68
C PRO A 30 -8.86 -14.82 -7.12
N GLU A 31 -9.86 -14.20 -7.75
CA GLU A 31 -10.26 -14.51 -9.12
C GLU A 31 -9.74 -13.50 -10.13
N HIS A 32 -9.15 -12.39 -9.67
CA HIS A 32 -8.59 -11.39 -10.58
C HIS A 32 -7.36 -11.95 -11.29
N GLU A 33 -7.31 -11.85 -12.61
CA GLU A 33 -6.24 -12.42 -13.42
C GLU A 33 -4.84 -11.96 -12.96
N SER A 34 -4.68 -10.66 -12.71
CA SER A 34 -3.39 -10.10 -12.28
C SER A 34 -3.24 -10.04 -10.76
N GLY A 35 -4.35 -9.89 -10.03
CA GLY A 35 -4.32 -9.70 -8.57
C GLY A 35 -4.37 -10.99 -7.76
N ARG A 36 -4.68 -12.12 -8.37
CA ARG A 36 -4.89 -13.40 -7.66
C ARG A 36 -3.69 -13.85 -6.81
N HIS A 37 -2.49 -13.59 -7.27
CA HIS A 37 -1.28 -13.95 -6.52
C HIS A 37 -1.14 -13.13 -5.25
N LYS A 38 -1.41 -11.84 -5.32
CA LYS A 38 -1.40 -10.94 -4.16
C LYS A 38 -2.47 -11.35 -3.16
N ALA A 39 -3.66 -11.67 -3.65
CA ALA A 39 -4.78 -12.13 -2.82
C ALA A 39 -4.43 -13.44 -2.10
N ARG A 40 -3.80 -14.37 -2.80
CA ARG A 40 -3.37 -15.64 -2.21
C ARG A 40 -2.38 -15.42 -1.08
N VAL A 41 -1.41 -14.53 -1.26
CA VAL A 41 -0.41 -14.24 -0.23
C VAL A 41 -1.04 -13.52 0.96
N PHE A 42 -1.95 -12.58 0.74
CA PHE A 42 -2.70 -11.96 1.84
C PHE A 42 -3.46 -13.00 2.67
N ARG A 43 -4.11 -13.93 2.01
CA ARG A 43 -4.83 -15.01 2.69
C ARG A 43 -3.88 -15.92 3.46
N SER A 44 -2.78 -16.30 2.85
CA SER A 44 -1.80 -17.22 3.43
C SER A 44 -1.07 -16.59 4.62
N ALA A 45 -0.62 -15.34 4.47
CA ALA A 45 0.19 -14.67 5.48
C ALA A 45 -0.63 -14.10 6.64
N LEU A 46 -1.79 -13.53 6.35
CA LEU A 46 -2.60 -12.79 7.33
C LEU A 46 -4.02 -13.33 7.50
N GLY A 47 -4.44 -14.28 6.67
CA GLY A 47 -5.81 -14.78 6.68
C GLY A 47 -6.82 -13.82 6.09
N LEU A 48 -6.37 -12.81 5.34
CA LEU A 48 -7.26 -11.81 4.76
C LEU A 48 -7.98 -12.34 3.53
N THR A 49 -9.27 -12.03 3.46
CA THR A 49 -10.15 -12.35 2.31
C THR A 49 -10.90 -11.08 1.90
N LEU A 50 -11.76 -11.21 0.89
CA LEU A 50 -12.62 -10.08 0.47
C LEU A 50 -13.50 -9.54 1.60
N GLY A 51 -13.85 -10.39 2.57
CA GLY A 51 -14.62 -9.96 3.74
C GLY A 51 -13.88 -9.02 4.68
N ASP A 52 -12.56 -8.91 4.52
CA ASP A 52 -11.69 -8.09 5.38
C ASP A 52 -11.27 -6.78 4.73
N VAL A 53 -11.91 -6.40 3.64
CA VAL A 53 -11.51 -5.22 2.87
C VAL A 53 -11.58 -3.93 3.69
N ASP A 54 -12.60 -3.78 4.55
CA ASP A 54 -12.72 -2.59 5.40
C ASP A 54 -11.56 -2.48 6.37
N TRP A 55 -11.16 -3.61 6.96
CA TRP A 55 -10.02 -3.66 7.86
C TRP A 55 -8.72 -3.27 7.14
N LEU A 56 -8.50 -3.83 5.94
CA LEU A 56 -7.31 -3.50 5.16
C LEU A 56 -7.30 -2.03 4.73
N TYR A 57 -8.45 -1.51 4.33
CA TYR A 57 -8.60 -0.09 3.98
C TYR A 57 -8.16 0.81 5.13
N ASP A 58 -8.64 0.53 6.33
CA ASP A 58 -8.28 1.31 7.52
C ASP A 58 -6.79 1.20 7.83
N GLU A 59 -6.22 0.02 7.72
CA GLU A 59 -4.79 -0.20 7.93
C GLU A 59 -3.93 0.55 6.91
N VAL A 60 -4.29 0.49 5.63
CA VAL A 60 -3.56 1.18 4.57
C VAL A 60 -3.63 2.69 4.75
N THR A 61 -4.79 3.20 5.12
CA THR A 61 -4.97 4.63 5.41
C THR A 61 -4.11 5.06 6.60
N ARG A 62 -4.06 4.26 7.66
CA ARG A 62 -3.20 4.52 8.82
C ARG A 62 -1.72 4.52 8.43
N ILE A 63 -1.31 3.54 7.64
CA ILE A 63 0.08 3.44 7.14
C ILE A 63 0.48 4.72 6.40
N ALA A 64 -0.39 5.22 5.53
CA ALA A 64 -0.12 6.44 4.79
C ALA A 64 0.10 7.63 5.71
N ALA A 65 -0.69 7.74 6.79
CA ALA A 65 -0.66 8.89 7.68
C ALA A 65 0.49 8.84 8.70
N GLU A 66 0.91 7.64 9.11
CA GLU A 66 1.81 7.49 10.26
C GLU A 66 3.22 7.03 9.89
N CYS A 67 3.39 6.28 8.80
CA CYS A 67 4.65 5.65 8.49
C CYS A 67 5.54 6.50 7.61
N ASP A 68 6.86 6.29 7.75
CA ASP A 68 7.82 6.93 6.87
C ASP A 68 7.82 6.23 5.51
N ALA A 69 7.96 7.02 4.46
CA ALA A 69 8.00 6.56 3.09
C ALA A 69 9.39 6.70 2.51
N LEU A 70 9.75 5.81 1.60
CA LEU A 70 10.95 5.90 0.80
C LEU A 70 10.59 6.54 -0.53
N ILE A 71 11.32 7.58 -0.92
CA ILE A 71 11.15 8.20 -2.23
C ILE A 71 11.56 7.17 -3.28
N ALA A 72 10.65 6.86 -4.18
CA ALA A 72 10.90 5.91 -5.26
C ALA A 72 11.09 6.65 -6.60
N GLU A 73 10.76 6.00 -7.70
CA GLU A 73 11.01 6.57 -9.01
C GLU A 73 10.14 7.80 -9.31
N LEU A 74 10.70 8.72 -10.08
CA LEU A 74 9.93 9.79 -10.71
C LEU A 74 9.49 9.29 -12.08
N SER A 75 8.19 9.07 -12.24
CA SER A 75 7.61 8.61 -13.50
C SER A 75 7.08 9.79 -14.32
N PRO A 76 6.72 9.59 -15.59
CA PRO A 76 6.04 10.64 -16.37
C PRO A 76 4.71 11.08 -15.76
N PHE A 77 4.11 10.26 -14.89
CA PHE A 77 2.80 10.54 -14.28
C PHE A 77 2.90 11.21 -12.92
N GLY A 78 4.05 11.14 -12.26
CA GLY A 78 4.26 11.75 -10.95
C GLY A 78 5.34 11.07 -10.13
N GLN A 79 5.53 11.53 -8.90
CA GLN A 79 6.51 11.00 -7.96
C GLN A 79 5.92 9.82 -7.19
N LYS A 80 6.60 8.68 -7.22
CA LYS A 80 6.21 7.49 -6.47
C LYS A 80 6.93 7.42 -5.12
N TYR A 81 6.27 6.75 -4.18
CA TYR A 81 6.75 6.48 -2.82
C TYR A 81 6.44 5.06 -2.43
N LEU A 82 7.29 4.46 -1.60
CA LEU A 82 7.08 3.13 -1.04
C LEU A 82 6.96 3.21 0.47
N ILE A 83 6.03 2.47 1.03
CA ILE A 83 5.97 2.23 2.47
C ILE A 83 5.88 0.75 2.71
N ASP A 84 6.85 0.20 3.45
CA ASP A 84 6.82 -1.16 3.95
C ASP A 84 6.47 -1.09 5.43
N ALA A 85 5.37 -1.72 5.82
CA ALA A 85 4.91 -1.68 7.20
C ALA A 85 4.52 -3.07 7.67
N ARG A 86 4.85 -3.37 8.92
CA ARG A 86 4.40 -4.61 9.56
C ARG A 86 2.95 -4.47 9.94
N ILE A 87 2.12 -5.39 9.44
CA ILE A 87 0.72 -5.48 9.80
C ILE A 87 0.51 -6.76 10.60
N THR A 88 -0.24 -6.65 11.69
CA THR A 88 -0.54 -7.78 12.57
C THR A 88 -2.05 -7.96 12.65
N LEU A 89 -2.51 -9.18 12.44
CA LEU A 89 -3.90 -9.56 12.60
C LEU A 89 -3.97 -10.85 13.42
N GLY A 90 -4.42 -10.73 14.67
CA GLY A 90 -4.40 -11.83 15.62
C GLY A 90 -2.94 -12.25 15.89
N GLU A 91 -2.63 -13.51 15.67
CA GLU A 91 -1.28 -14.06 15.86
C GLU A 91 -0.43 -14.02 14.60
N ARG A 92 -0.98 -13.52 13.49
CA ARG A 92 -0.28 -13.45 12.20
C ARG A 92 0.27 -12.06 11.97
N SER A 93 1.41 -12.00 11.32
CA SER A 93 2.10 -10.75 11.03
C SER A 93 2.82 -10.88 9.69
N ALA A 94 2.83 -9.80 8.94
CA ALA A 94 3.53 -9.73 7.65
C ALA A 94 3.96 -8.32 7.34
N ILE A 95 4.99 -8.19 6.51
CA ILE A 95 5.36 -6.89 5.96
C ILE A 95 4.52 -6.66 4.71
N VAL A 96 3.77 -5.58 4.71
CA VAL A 96 2.93 -5.18 3.59
C VAL A 96 3.57 -3.97 2.92
N ARG A 97 3.76 -4.07 1.62
CA ARG A 97 4.25 -2.95 0.82
C ARG A 97 3.08 -2.21 0.22
N THR A 98 3.08 -0.90 0.42
CA THR A 98 2.15 0.01 -0.25
C THR A 98 2.94 0.93 -1.17
N VAL A 99 2.47 1.08 -2.38
CA VAL A 99 3.07 1.96 -3.39
C VAL A 99 2.12 3.13 -3.62
N TRP A 100 2.66 4.33 -3.55
CA TRP A 100 1.88 5.58 -3.67
C TRP A 100 2.42 6.42 -4.79
N ILE A 101 1.55 7.27 -5.35
CA ILE A 101 1.96 8.26 -6.34
C ILE A 101 1.33 9.61 -6.00
N VAL A 102 2.13 10.66 -6.08
CA VAL A 102 1.63 12.03 -6.15
C VAL A 102 1.66 12.40 -7.63
N GLU A 103 0.50 12.38 -8.25
CA GLU A 103 0.36 12.61 -9.68
C GLU A 103 0.66 14.08 -10.05
N ASN A 104 1.15 14.29 -11.26
CA ASN A 104 1.39 15.64 -11.78
C ASN A 104 0.09 16.45 -11.69
N GLY A 105 0.19 17.67 -11.17
CA GLY A 105 -0.97 18.54 -10.98
C GLY A 105 -1.77 18.28 -9.73
N THR A 106 -1.36 17.32 -8.88
CA THR A 106 -1.97 17.07 -7.58
C THR A 106 -0.95 17.24 -6.47
N ASP A 107 -1.44 17.37 -5.23
CA ASP A 107 -0.60 17.53 -4.05
C ASP A 107 -0.90 16.47 -2.97
N PHE A 108 -1.60 15.41 -3.32
CA PHE A 108 -1.97 14.33 -2.40
C PHE A 108 -1.58 12.97 -2.96
N PRO A 109 -1.24 11.99 -2.10
CA PRO A 109 -0.86 10.67 -2.56
C PRO A 109 -2.07 9.81 -2.85
N ARG A 110 -1.94 8.96 -3.87
CA ARG A 110 -2.93 7.93 -4.22
C ARG A 110 -2.27 6.57 -4.16
N LEU A 111 -2.98 5.59 -3.61
CA LEU A 111 -2.51 4.21 -3.59
C LEU A 111 -2.46 3.63 -5.00
N VAL A 112 -1.30 3.10 -5.37
CA VAL A 112 -1.09 2.41 -6.64
C VAL A 112 -1.21 0.90 -6.45
N SER A 113 -0.59 0.38 -5.39
CA SER A 113 -0.51 -1.06 -5.17
C SER A 113 -0.34 -1.37 -3.68
N CYS A 114 -0.85 -2.53 -3.27
CA CYS A 114 -0.76 -3.01 -1.89
C CYS A 114 -0.60 -4.54 -1.93
N TYR A 115 0.47 -5.04 -1.35
CA TYR A 115 0.74 -6.49 -1.35
C TYR A 115 1.69 -6.88 -0.22
N VAL A 116 1.65 -8.16 0.14
CA VAL A 116 2.60 -8.74 1.11
C VAL A 116 3.95 -8.88 0.43
N LYS A 117 4.95 -8.33 1.09
CA LYS A 117 6.31 -8.35 0.58
C LYS A 117 7.00 -9.72 0.84
#